data_06fe2e2a5fd020acf1e51dd22d4c2ca8
#
_entry.id   06fe2e2a5fd020acf1e51dd22d4c2ca8
#
_cell.length_a   1.000
_cell.length_b   1.000
_cell.length_c   1.000
_cell.angle_alpha   90.00
_cell.angle_beta   90.00
_cell.angle_gamma   90.00
#
_symmetry.space_group_name_H-M   'P 1'
#
loop_
_entity.id
_entity.type
_entity.pdbx_description
1 polymer ?
#
loop_
_entity_poly.entity_id
_entity_poly.type
_entity_poly.pdbx_seq_one_letter_code
_entity_poly.pdbx_strand_id
1 'polypeptide(L)'
;MNLVFVGCEYAGKSTLAGEVINWADEALGGTSHFHDHFSVPSSELTPEARESVLAVHPQFLEMFQRYSLTYHLGDGFYSHGDHNLMGFVIEEAVYAPLYYGYGGPDSKAPKRSPEGQRTEMARRFESEMLARAPGTVLVLLKAGPEVIRRRMEEAPHTHPIVREPDVEHVLARFEEEFEASLIRRRIVLDTSASTVEQTLAEFLEAHEPFMSREDRQRMDMHGSR
;
A
#
# COMPACT_ATOMS: atom_id res chain seq x y z
N MET A 1 2.05 12.26 -10.52
CA MET A 1 1.74 10.80 -10.48
C MET A 1 1.29 10.42 -9.07
N ASN A 2 0.19 9.66 -8.91
CA ASN A 2 -0.28 9.18 -7.60
C ASN A 2 -0.47 7.67 -7.66
N LEU A 3 0.26 6.91 -6.82
CA LEU A 3 0.27 5.46 -6.82
C LEU A 3 -0.08 4.91 -5.44
N VAL A 4 -0.80 3.79 -5.41
CA VAL A 4 -1.03 2.99 -4.20
C VAL A 4 -0.52 1.58 -4.48
N PHE A 5 0.56 1.19 -3.82
CA PHE A 5 1.14 -0.15 -3.94
C PHE A 5 0.57 -1.06 -2.87
N VAL A 6 -0.01 -2.17 -3.27
CA VAL A 6 -0.60 -3.16 -2.37
C VAL A 6 -0.09 -4.57 -2.68
N GLY A 7 -0.22 -5.47 -1.73
CA GLY A 7 0.21 -6.86 -1.86
C GLY A 7 0.73 -7.40 -0.54
N CYS A 8 0.92 -8.71 -0.48
CA CYS A 8 1.47 -9.38 0.67
C CYS A 8 2.87 -8.84 1.02
N GLU A 9 3.22 -8.86 2.30
CA GLU A 9 4.61 -8.71 2.71
C GLU A 9 5.49 -9.71 1.93
N TYR A 10 6.72 -9.36 1.62
CA TYR A 10 7.64 -10.12 0.75
C TYR A 10 7.24 -10.20 -0.74
N ALA A 11 6.14 -9.57 -1.19
CA ALA A 11 5.81 -9.49 -2.62
C ALA A 11 6.66 -8.47 -3.41
N GLY A 12 7.56 -7.71 -2.76
CA GLY A 12 8.47 -6.78 -3.42
C GLY A 12 7.96 -5.34 -3.55
N LYS A 13 6.92 -4.96 -2.80
CA LYS A 13 6.33 -3.60 -2.85
C LYS A 13 7.36 -2.48 -2.68
N SER A 14 8.08 -2.49 -1.56
CA SER A 14 9.03 -1.41 -1.22
C SER A 14 10.19 -1.35 -2.21
N THR A 15 10.64 -2.50 -2.72
CA THR A 15 11.68 -2.59 -3.74
C THR A 15 11.23 -1.91 -5.04
N LEU A 16 10.06 -2.29 -5.56
CA LEU A 16 9.54 -1.66 -6.78
C LEU A 16 9.25 -0.17 -6.57
N ALA A 17 8.66 0.21 -5.44
CA ALA A 17 8.38 1.62 -5.16
C ALA A 17 9.65 2.47 -5.14
N GLY A 18 10.75 1.95 -4.58
CA GLY A 18 12.06 2.60 -4.63
C GLY A 18 12.54 2.83 -6.06
N GLU A 19 12.47 1.82 -6.92
CA GLU A 19 12.85 1.94 -8.33
C GLU A 19 11.94 2.88 -9.12
N VAL A 20 10.64 2.87 -8.84
CA VAL A 20 9.68 3.82 -9.46
C VAL A 20 9.98 5.26 -9.04
N ILE A 21 10.36 5.50 -7.79
CA ILE A 21 10.77 6.82 -7.31
C ILE A 21 12.04 7.28 -8.01
N ASN A 22 13.07 6.43 -8.06
CA ASN A 22 14.32 6.73 -8.76
C ASN A 22 14.06 7.08 -10.24
N TRP A 23 13.24 6.27 -10.92
CA TRP A 23 12.84 6.55 -12.30
C TRP A 23 12.08 7.89 -12.42
N ALA A 24 11.13 8.17 -11.51
CA ALA A 24 10.36 9.39 -11.55
C ALA A 24 11.22 10.64 -11.29
N ASP A 25 12.20 10.55 -10.41
CA ASP A 25 13.14 11.64 -10.14
C ASP A 25 14.00 11.95 -11.38
N GLU A 26 14.44 10.92 -12.10
CA GLU A 26 15.23 11.07 -13.33
C GLU A 26 14.38 11.52 -14.52
N ALA A 27 13.26 10.83 -14.78
CA ALA A 27 12.46 11.00 -15.99
C ALA A 27 11.45 12.16 -15.90
N LEU A 28 10.92 12.43 -14.70
CA LEU A 28 9.90 13.45 -14.49
C LEU A 28 10.42 14.70 -13.76
N GLY A 29 11.69 14.70 -13.30
CA GLY A 29 12.23 15.76 -12.48
C GLY A 29 11.50 15.87 -11.14
N GLY A 30 11.36 14.76 -10.45
CA GLY A 30 10.35 14.51 -9.47
C GLY A 30 10.46 15.22 -8.14
N THR A 31 9.32 15.32 -7.49
CA THR A 31 9.13 15.62 -6.06
C THR A 31 8.30 14.47 -5.46
N SER A 32 8.84 13.24 -5.57
CA SER A 32 8.13 12.06 -5.11
C SER A 32 8.11 11.98 -3.59
N HIS A 33 6.92 11.81 -3.02
CA HIS A 33 6.72 11.57 -1.60
C HIS A 33 6.40 10.08 -1.38
N PHE A 34 7.24 9.43 -0.58
CA PHE A 34 7.04 8.04 -0.17
C PHE A 34 6.37 7.99 1.21
N HIS A 35 5.28 7.24 1.31
CA HIS A 35 4.51 7.10 2.53
C HIS A 35 4.34 5.62 2.88
N ASP A 36 5.10 5.13 3.83
CA ASP A 36 5.06 3.76 4.35
C ASP A 36 4.86 3.74 5.88
N HIS A 37 3.79 4.36 6.35
CA HIS A 37 3.46 4.41 7.77
C HIS A 37 2.01 4.00 8.07
N PHE A 38 1.44 3.21 7.16
CA PHE A 38 0.07 2.70 7.32
C PHE A 38 0.02 1.31 7.97
N SER A 39 1.17 0.65 8.14
CA SER A 39 1.25 -0.59 8.91
C SER A 39 1.00 -0.32 10.38
N VAL A 40 0.24 -1.19 11.05
CA VAL A 40 0.03 -1.09 12.49
C VAL A 40 0.76 -2.23 13.18
N PRO A 41 1.68 -1.95 14.07
CA PRO A 41 2.25 -0.64 14.41
C PRO A 41 3.21 -0.14 13.33
N SER A 42 3.33 1.18 13.19
CA SER A 42 4.21 1.81 12.20
C SER A 42 5.65 1.28 12.27
N SER A 43 6.28 1.10 11.11
CA SER A 43 7.68 0.68 10.99
C SER A 43 8.67 1.71 11.56
N GLU A 44 8.26 2.97 11.70
CA GLU A 44 9.08 4.06 12.26
C GLU A 44 9.22 3.99 13.79
N LEU A 45 8.39 3.18 14.47
CA LEU A 45 8.46 3.03 15.92
C LEU A 45 9.68 2.23 16.35
N THR A 46 10.28 2.63 17.48
CA THR A 46 11.29 1.79 18.14
C THR A 46 10.69 0.44 18.56
N PRO A 47 11.49 -0.63 18.74
CA PRO A 47 10.98 -1.92 19.19
C PRO A 47 10.11 -1.82 20.45
N GLU A 48 10.53 -1.06 21.46
CA GLU A 48 9.82 -0.88 22.73
C GLU A 48 8.47 -0.13 22.52
N ALA A 49 8.47 0.89 21.66
CA ALA A 49 7.24 1.62 21.32
C ALA A 49 6.27 0.72 20.54
N ARG A 50 6.77 -0.11 19.62
CA ARG A 50 6.00 -1.09 18.88
C ARG A 50 5.34 -2.11 19.80
N GLU A 51 6.08 -2.70 20.74
CA GLU A 51 5.53 -3.61 21.73
C GLU A 51 4.46 -2.94 22.59
N SER A 52 4.69 -1.69 23.00
CA SER A 52 3.73 -0.91 23.77
C SER A 52 2.43 -0.65 23.00
N VAL A 53 2.53 -0.32 21.71
CA VAL A 53 1.36 -0.13 20.84
C VAL A 53 0.60 -1.45 20.65
N LEU A 54 1.27 -2.57 20.44
CA LEU A 54 0.64 -3.89 20.31
C LEU A 54 -0.06 -4.35 21.59
N ALA A 55 0.36 -3.85 22.76
CA ALA A 55 -0.26 -4.17 24.05
C ALA A 55 -1.51 -3.32 24.35
N VAL A 56 -1.79 -2.24 23.60
CA VAL A 56 -2.97 -1.44 23.83
C VAL A 56 -4.24 -2.13 23.32
N HIS A 57 -5.38 -1.70 23.84
CA HIS A 57 -6.66 -2.24 23.41
C HIS A 57 -6.90 -2.00 21.90
N PRO A 58 -7.44 -2.98 21.14
CA PRO A 58 -7.66 -2.86 19.71
C PRO A 58 -8.41 -1.59 19.25
N GLN A 59 -9.31 -1.05 20.07
CA GLN A 59 -10.00 0.20 19.77
C GLN A 59 -9.04 1.41 19.72
N PHE A 60 -8.00 1.42 20.55
CA PHE A 60 -7.00 2.48 20.50
C PHE A 60 -6.09 2.33 19.26
N LEU A 61 -5.73 1.09 18.90
CA LEU A 61 -5.00 0.83 17.66
C LEU A 61 -5.79 1.32 16.44
N GLU A 62 -7.08 0.99 16.38
CA GLU A 62 -7.99 1.47 15.33
C GLU A 62 -8.04 3.01 15.28
N MET A 63 -8.16 3.66 16.43
CA MET A 63 -8.20 5.12 16.52
C MET A 63 -6.91 5.75 16.00
N PHE A 64 -5.74 5.23 16.37
CA PHE A 64 -4.45 5.71 15.87
C PHE A 64 -4.36 5.54 14.36
N GLN A 65 -4.70 4.37 13.86
CA GLN A 65 -4.63 4.07 12.43
C GLN A 65 -5.57 4.96 11.62
N ARG A 66 -6.78 5.19 12.13
CA ARG A 66 -7.73 6.10 11.50
C ARG A 66 -7.21 7.52 11.40
N TYR A 67 -6.55 8.04 12.43
CA TYR A 67 -5.92 9.37 12.36
C TYR A 67 -4.80 9.41 11.32
N SER A 68 -3.94 8.41 11.29
CA SER A 68 -2.86 8.30 10.29
C SER A 68 -3.43 8.31 8.86
N LEU A 69 -4.43 7.47 8.60
CA LEU A 69 -5.08 7.40 7.29
C LEU A 69 -5.79 8.71 6.93
N THR A 70 -6.53 9.32 7.88
CA THR A 70 -7.29 10.56 7.66
C THR A 70 -6.38 11.73 7.28
N TYR A 71 -5.16 11.79 7.82
CA TYR A 71 -4.18 12.81 7.43
C TYR A 71 -3.98 12.86 5.91
N HIS A 72 -3.95 11.69 5.24
CA HIS A 72 -3.75 11.57 3.80
C HIS A 72 -5.00 11.89 2.96
N LEU A 73 -6.10 12.28 3.61
CA LEU A 73 -7.32 12.76 2.94
C LEU A 73 -7.47 14.29 3.01
N GLY A 74 -6.50 15.00 3.62
CA GLY A 74 -6.51 16.46 3.71
C GLY A 74 -6.49 17.12 2.33
N ASP A 75 -7.22 18.26 2.19
CA ASP A 75 -7.38 18.94 0.90
C ASP A 75 -6.06 19.37 0.27
N GLY A 76 -5.05 19.69 1.09
CA GLY A 76 -3.71 20.10 0.60
C GLY A 76 -2.77 18.94 0.26
N PHE A 77 -3.08 17.71 0.66
CA PHE A 77 -2.15 16.59 0.53
C PHE A 77 -1.77 16.33 -0.94
N TYR A 78 -2.75 16.26 -1.83
CA TYR A 78 -2.54 15.99 -3.26
C TYR A 78 -2.31 17.24 -4.12
N SER A 79 -2.14 18.41 -3.49
CA SER A 79 -1.97 19.68 -4.23
C SER A 79 -0.59 19.84 -4.84
N HIS A 80 0.40 19.15 -4.31
CA HIS A 80 1.79 19.28 -4.71
C HIS A 80 2.52 17.95 -4.66
N GLY A 81 3.32 17.68 -5.70
CA GLY A 81 4.16 16.50 -5.79
C GLY A 81 3.45 15.21 -6.23
N ASP A 82 4.24 14.17 -6.29
CA ASP A 82 3.83 12.82 -6.60
C ASP A 82 3.75 12.02 -5.30
N HIS A 83 2.71 11.21 -5.10
CA HIS A 83 2.52 10.45 -3.88
C HIS A 83 2.55 8.94 -4.16
N ASN A 84 3.43 8.25 -3.45
CA ASN A 84 3.58 6.79 -3.49
C ASN A 84 3.17 6.24 -2.12
N LEU A 85 1.94 5.72 -2.03
CA LEU A 85 1.37 5.20 -0.79
C LEU A 85 1.56 3.68 -0.73
N MET A 86 2.19 3.20 0.33
CA MET A 86 2.40 1.76 0.55
C MET A 86 1.27 1.18 1.39
N GLY A 87 0.52 0.25 0.81
CA GLY A 87 -0.57 -0.46 1.48
C GLY A 87 -1.83 0.37 1.72
N PHE A 88 -1.68 1.57 2.25
CA PHE A 88 -2.76 2.50 2.59
C PHE A 88 -3.94 1.77 3.28
N VAL A 89 -5.18 2.06 2.90
CA VAL A 89 -6.39 1.48 3.49
C VAL A 89 -6.61 0.00 3.15
N ILE A 90 -6.02 -0.48 2.06
CA ILE A 90 -6.18 -1.89 1.63
C ILE A 90 -5.35 -2.80 2.54
N GLU A 91 -4.11 -2.44 2.83
CA GLU A 91 -3.26 -3.22 3.73
C GLU A 91 -3.86 -3.30 5.13
N GLU A 92 -4.39 -2.18 5.63
CA GLU A 92 -5.09 -2.17 6.90
C GLU A 92 -6.35 -3.06 6.89
N ALA A 93 -7.13 -3.05 5.81
CA ALA A 93 -8.31 -3.91 5.69
C ALA A 93 -7.97 -5.41 5.70
N VAL A 94 -6.76 -5.77 5.24
CA VAL A 94 -6.26 -7.15 5.29
C VAL A 94 -5.69 -7.50 6.66
N TYR A 95 -4.77 -6.70 7.19
CA TYR A 95 -3.97 -7.07 8.37
C TYR A 95 -4.66 -6.79 9.70
N ALA A 96 -5.49 -5.75 9.80
CA ALA A 96 -6.09 -5.39 11.07
C ALA A 96 -7.02 -6.47 11.65
N PRO A 97 -7.89 -7.13 10.86
CA PRO A 97 -8.70 -8.23 11.35
C PRO A 97 -7.88 -9.46 11.76
N LEU A 98 -6.78 -9.72 11.06
CA LEU A 98 -5.94 -10.90 11.29
C LEU A 98 -5.02 -10.76 12.51
N TYR A 99 -4.39 -9.59 12.66
CA TYR A 99 -3.27 -9.45 13.58
C TYR A 99 -3.49 -8.42 14.69
N TYR A 100 -4.40 -7.47 14.51
CA TYR A 100 -4.57 -6.35 15.46
C TYR A 100 -5.89 -6.33 16.20
N GLY A 101 -6.78 -7.31 15.92
CA GLY A 101 -8.00 -7.55 16.67
C GLY A 101 -9.11 -6.52 16.47
N TYR A 102 -9.10 -5.78 15.36
CA TYR A 102 -10.19 -4.90 14.98
C TYR A 102 -10.52 -5.02 13.48
N GLY A 103 -11.70 -4.52 13.08
CA GLY A 103 -12.07 -4.35 11.68
C GLY A 103 -12.67 -5.55 10.97
N GLY A 104 -12.77 -6.69 11.59
CA GLY A 104 -13.40 -7.90 11.05
C GLY A 104 -14.63 -8.35 11.85
N PRO A 105 -15.34 -9.40 11.38
CA PRO A 105 -16.51 -9.93 12.05
C PRO A 105 -16.23 -10.44 13.46
N ASP A 106 -15.01 -10.92 13.70
CA ASP A 106 -14.52 -11.43 14.98
C ASP A 106 -13.76 -10.39 15.81
N SER A 107 -13.67 -9.15 15.31
CA SER A 107 -12.98 -8.09 16.02
C SER A 107 -13.68 -7.73 17.32
N LYS A 108 -12.90 -7.37 18.33
CA LYS A 108 -13.40 -6.85 19.61
C LYS A 108 -13.91 -5.41 19.53
N ALA A 109 -13.76 -4.77 18.37
CA ALA A 109 -14.32 -3.44 18.13
C ALA A 109 -15.85 -3.48 18.20
N PRO A 110 -16.52 -2.44 18.72
CA PRO A 110 -17.96 -2.42 18.80
C PRO A 110 -18.59 -2.56 17.41
N LYS A 111 -19.47 -3.55 17.24
CA LYS A 111 -20.19 -3.80 15.96
C LYS A 111 -21.02 -2.62 15.45
N ARG A 112 -21.18 -1.58 16.25
CA ARG A 112 -21.97 -0.38 15.93
C ARG A 112 -21.17 0.73 15.27
N SER A 113 -19.85 0.64 15.26
CA SER A 113 -19.01 1.63 14.61
C SER A 113 -18.81 1.24 13.15
N PRO A 114 -19.09 2.11 12.17
CA PRO A 114 -18.70 1.89 10.78
C PRO A 114 -17.19 1.62 10.67
N GLU A 115 -16.42 2.15 11.61
CA GLU A 115 -14.98 1.92 11.73
C GLU A 115 -14.64 0.45 12.07
N GLY A 116 -15.59 -0.32 12.58
CA GLY A 116 -15.44 -1.76 12.81
C GLY A 116 -15.34 -2.59 11.51
N GLN A 117 -15.81 -2.06 10.39
CA GLN A 117 -15.80 -2.73 9.08
C GLN A 117 -14.72 -2.14 8.20
N ARG A 118 -13.49 -2.70 8.28
CA ARG A 118 -12.33 -2.07 7.58
C ARG A 118 -12.45 -2.09 6.06
N THR A 119 -13.08 -3.11 5.47
CA THR A 119 -13.37 -3.12 4.01
C THR A 119 -14.30 -1.97 3.61
N GLU A 120 -15.36 -1.70 4.38
CA GLU A 120 -16.27 -0.57 4.13
C GLU A 120 -15.54 0.77 4.34
N MET A 121 -14.74 0.86 5.40
CA MET A 121 -13.90 2.02 5.66
C MET A 121 -12.92 2.26 4.51
N ALA A 122 -12.26 1.23 4.01
CA ALA A 122 -11.35 1.33 2.87
C ALA A 122 -12.06 1.93 1.64
N ARG A 123 -13.24 1.45 1.29
CA ARG A 123 -14.03 2.01 0.16
C ARG A 123 -14.40 3.48 0.38
N ARG A 124 -14.74 3.86 1.60
CA ARG A 124 -15.01 5.26 1.95
C ARG A 124 -13.76 6.13 1.77
N PHE A 125 -12.62 5.70 2.28
CA PHE A 125 -11.36 6.44 2.14
C PHE A 125 -10.91 6.53 0.68
N GLU A 126 -11.05 5.45 -0.10
CA GLU A 126 -10.80 5.48 -1.54
C GLU A 126 -11.69 6.50 -2.26
N SER A 127 -12.98 6.56 -1.91
CA SER A 127 -13.91 7.54 -2.49
C SER A 127 -13.47 8.98 -2.19
N GLU A 128 -13.06 9.26 -0.97
CA GLU A 128 -12.57 10.57 -0.56
C GLU A 128 -11.22 10.92 -1.23
N MET A 129 -10.32 9.96 -1.34
CA MET A 129 -9.04 10.12 -2.06
C MET A 129 -9.29 10.40 -3.55
N LEU A 130 -10.15 9.63 -4.20
CA LEU A 130 -10.45 9.77 -5.64
C LEU A 130 -11.13 11.11 -5.96
N ALA A 131 -11.85 11.71 -5.01
CA ALA A 131 -12.41 13.05 -5.19
C ALA A 131 -11.31 14.12 -5.32
N ARG A 132 -10.12 13.89 -4.76
CA ARG A 132 -8.97 14.81 -4.78
C ARG A 132 -7.91 14.40 -5.81
N ALA A 133 -7.69 13.10 -5.96
CA ALA A 133 -6.70 12.53 -6.87
C ALA A 133 -7.33 11.46 -7.78
N PRO A 134 -8.21 11.85 -8.74
CA PRO A 134 -8.93 10.91 -9.60
C PRO A 134 -8.01 10.13 -10.55
N GLY A 135 -6.75 10.59 -10.70
CA GLY A 135 -5.73 9.94 -11.48
C GLY A 135 -4.98 8.82 -10.77
N THR A 136 -5.28 8.54 -9.50
CA THR A 136 -4.59 7.51 -8.72
C THR A 136 -4.63 6.14 -9.38
N VAL A 137 -3.48 5.45 -9.40
CA VAL A 137 -3.32 4.09 -9.92
C VAL A 137 -3.08 3.13 -8.75
N LEU A 138 -3.82 2.03 -8.73
CA LEU A 138 -3.65 0.93 -7.78
C LEU A 138 -2.77 -0.15 -8.39
N VAL A 139 -1.67 -0.47 -7.72
CA VAL A 139 -0.67 -1.44 -8.17
C VAL A 139 -0.66 -2.63 -7.21
N LEU A 140 -1.11 -3.79 -7.67
CA LEU A 140 -1.04 -5.03 -6.91
C LEU A 140 0.24 -5.80 -7.29
N LEU A 141 1.12 -6.01 -6.30
CA LEU A 141 2.24 -6.93 -6.43
C LEU A 141 1.84 -8.30 -5.90
N LYS A 142 1.99 -9.30 -6.74
CA LYS A 142 1.73 -10.70 -6.44
C LYS A 142 3.03 -11.50 -6.44
N ALA A 143 3.04 -12.57 -5.64
CA ALA A 143 4.00 -13.66 -5.77
C ALA A 143 3.33 -14.95 -5.29
N GLY A 144 3.73 -16.08 -5.85
CA GLY A 144 3.22 -17.37 -5.41
C GLY A 144 3.54 -17.64 -3.93
N PRO A 145 2.69 -18.40 -3.21
CA PRO A 145 2.89 -18.64 -1.77
C PRO A 145 4.25 -19.25 -1.45
N GLU A 146 4.75 -20.15 -2.28
CA GLU A 146 6.08 -20.75 -2.10
C GLU A 146 7.23 -19.73 -2.28
N VAL A 147 7.02 -18.74 -3.13
CA VAL A 147 8.00 -17.65 -3.32
C VAL A 147 7.99 -16.74 -2.09
N ILE A 148 6.83 -16.42 -1.55
CA ILE A 148 6.71 -15.64 -0.30
C ILE A 148 7.42 -16.37 0.83
N ARG A 149 7.13 -17.66 1.06
CA ARG A 149 7.78 -18.47 2.12
C ARG A 149 9.30 -18.50 1.97
N ARG A 150 9.79 -18.76 0.76
CA ARG A 150 11.22 -18.74 0.48
C ARG A 150 11.84 -17.39 0.81
N ARG A 151 11.22 -16.28 0.44
CA ARG A 151 11.71 -14.93 0.76
C ARG A 151 11.67 -14.63 2.26
N MET A 152 10.68 -15.15 2.98
CA MET A 152 10.63 -15.06 4.44
C MET A 152 11.82 -15.76 5.10
N GLU A 153 12.25 -16.91 4.56
CA GLU A 153 13.40 -17.68 5.05
C GLU A 153 14.73 -17.02 4.67
N GLU A 154 14.88 -16.58 3.41
CA GLU A 154 16.13 -16.03 2.86
C GLU A 154 16.45 -14.63 3.38
N ALA A 155 15.44 -13.79 3.61
CA ALA A 155 15.57 -12.41 4.02
C ALA A 155 14.49 -12.00 5.03
N PRO A 156 14.49 -12.57 6.25
CA PRO A 156 13.47 -12.30 7.24
C PRO A 156 13.47 -10.82 7.65
N HIS A 157 12.29 -10.22 7.69
CA HIS A 157 12.13 -8.88 8.22
C HIS A 157 12.35 -8.87 9.74
N THR A 158 12.89 -7.78 10.27
CA THR A 158 13.09 -7.63 11.72
C THR A 158 11.78 -7.73 12.49
N HIS A 159 10.69 -7.26 11.89
CA HIS A 159 9.35 -7.25 12.47
C HIS A 159 8.32 -7.68 11.43
N PRO A 160 8.26 -8.99 11.09
CA PRO A 160 7.33 -9.48 10.10
C PRO A 160 5.87 -9.33 10.60
N ILE A 161 4.98 -8.98 9.70
CA ILE A 161 3.53 -8.91 9.97
C ILE A 161 2.89 -10.25 9.62
N VAL A 162 3.19 -10.77 8.43
CA VAL A 162 2.60 -12.01 7.91
C VAL A 162 3.25 -13.21 8.58
N ARG A 163 2.41 -14.12 9.06
CA ARG A 163 2.83 -15.41 9.60
C ARG A 163 2.82 -16.46 8.49
N GLU A 164 3.80 -17.33 8.48
CA GLU A 164 3.96 -18.37 7.44
C GLU A 164 2.68 -19.19 7.17
N PRO A 165 1.92 -19.64 8.19
CA PRO A 165 0.67 -20.39 7.95
C PRO A 165 -0.46 -19.56 7.32
N ASP A 166 -0.37 -18.23 7.39
CA ASP A 166 -1.43 -17.33 6.91
C ASP A 166 -1.19 -16.86 5.46
N VAL A 167 -0.07 -17.24 4.84
CA VAL A 167 0.39 -16.69 3.54
C VAL A 167 -0.70 -16.79 2.48
N GLU A 168 -1.30 -17.98 2.25
CA GLU A 168 -2.34 -18.16 1.24
C GLU A 168 -3.58 -17.30 1.53
N HIS A 169 -3.97 -17.24 2.81
CA HIS A 169 -5.12 -16.44 3.22
C HIS A 169 -4.87 -14.95 2.97
N VAL A 170 -3.69 -14.46 3.34
CA VAL A 170 -3.31 -13.06 3.12
C VAL A 170 -3.27 -12.72 1.63
N LEU A 171 -2.70 -13.59 0.79
CA LEU A 171 -2.68 -13.42 -0.66
C LEU A 171 -4.11 -13.31 -1.23
N ALA A 172 -5.00 -14.23 -0.84
CA ALA A 172 -6.40 -14.19 -1.27
C ALA A 172 -7.11 -12.91 -0.81
N ARG A 173 -6.88 -12.46 0.44
CA ARG A 173 -7.46 -11.22 0.96
C ARG A 173 -7.00 -9.98 0.20
N PHE A 174 -5.74 -9.90 -0.21
CA PHE A 174 -5.26 -8.79 -1.05
C PHE A 174 -5.93 -8.78 -2.42
N GLU A 175 -6.13 -9.93 -3.04
CA GLU A 175 -6.86 -10.04 -4.31
C GLU A 175 -8.33 -9.61 -4.15
N GLU A 176 -9.02 -10.05 -3.11
CA GLU A 176 -10.40 -9.65 -2.81
C GLU A 176 -10.52 -8.13 -2.60
N GLU A 177 -9.65 -7.54 -1.80
CA GLU A 177 -9.65 -6.08 -1.56
C GLU A 177 -9.29 -5.28 -2.82
N PHE A 178 -8.36 -5.79 -3.62
CA PHE A 178 -8.00 -5.19 -4.91
C PHE A 178 -9.19 -5.20 -5.87
N GLU A 179 -9.88 -6.33 -6.02
CA GLU A 179 -11.07 -6.44 -6.87
C GLU A 179 -12.23 -5.57 -6.38
N ALA A 180 -12.41 -5.46 -5.07
CA ALA A 180 -13.44 -4.64 -4.46
C ALA A 180 -13.12 -3.13 -4.47
N SER A 181 -11.88 -2.72 -4.78
CA SER A 181 -11.43 -1.33 -4.76
C SER A 181 -12.23 -0.44 -5.72
N LEU A 182 -12.44 0.81 -5.33
CA LEU A 182 -13.04 1.86 -6.17
C LEU A 182 -12.04 2.45 -7.17
N ILE A 183 -10.73 2.25 -6.97
CA ILE A 183 -9.69 2.71 -7.88
C ILE A 183 -9.74 1.86 -9.15
N ARG A 184 -10.04 2.49 -10.29
CA ARG A 184 -10.25 1.78 -11.58
C ARG A 184 -9.02 1.69 -12.46
N ARG A 185 -8.02 2.55 -12.25
CA ARG A 185 -6.73 2.45 -12.91
C ARG A 185 -5.91 1.42 -12.14
N ARG A 186 -5.71 0.26 -12.74
CA ARG A 186 -5.17 -0.91 -12.04
C ARG A 186 -4.01 -1.53 -12.81
N ILE A 187 -2.98 -1.91 -12.08
CA ILE A 187 -1.83 -2.66 -12.58
C ILE A 187 -1.66 -3.87 -11.67
N VAL A 188 -1.41 -5.04 -12.25
CA VAL A 188 -1.07 -6.27 -11.53
C VAL A 188 0.29 -6.73 -12.02
N LEU A 189 1.22 -6.95 -11.10
CA LEU A 189 2.59 -7.40 -11.39
C LEU A 189 2.88 -8.67 -10.62
N ASP A 190 3.33 -9.72 -11.32
CA ASP A 190 3.75 -10.98 -10.69
C ASP A 190 5.27 -11.01 -10.56
N THR A 191 5.74 -10.92 -9.32
CA THR A 191 7.16 -10.91 -8.99
C THR A 191 7.74 -12.29 -8.70
N SER A 192 6.99 -13.37 -8.98
CA SER A 192 7.42 -14.75 -8.64
C SER A 192 8.73 -15.16 -9.31
N ALA A 193 8.91 -14.76 -10.56
CA ALA A 193 10.07 -15.12 -11.37
C ALA A 193 10.83 -13.92 -11.98
N SER A 194 10.27 -12.71 -11.84
CA SER A 194 10.84 -11.50 -12.45
C SER A 194 11.97 -10.93 -11.59
N THR A 195 12.99 -10.36 -12.25
CA THR A 195 13.97 -9.50 -11.56
C THR A 195 13.35 -8.13 -11.24
N VAL A 196 14.06 -7.33 -10.46
CA VAL A 196 13.61 -5.97 -10.09
C VAL A 196 13.50 -5.11 -11.37
N GLU A 197 14.48 -5.17 -12.25
CA GLU A 197 14.53 -4.44 -13.51
C GLU A 197 13.39 -4.87 -14.46
N GLN A 198 13.09 -6.16 -14.52
CA GLN A 198 11.97 -6.68 -15.32
C GLN A 198 10.62 -6.19 -14.75
N THR A 199 10.46 -6.21 -13.44
CA THR A 199 9.24 -5.74 -12.77
C THR A 199 9.05 -4.22 -12.97
N LEU A 200 10.13 -3.44 -12.91
CA LEU A 200 10.09 -2.01 -13.22
C LEU A 200 9.69 -1.76 -14.68
N ALA A 201 10.29 -2.48 -15.64
CA ALA A 201 9.95 -2.33 -17.05
C ALA A 201 8.48 -2.67 -17.32
N GLU A 202 7.97 -3.77 -16.75
CA GLU A 202 6.55 -4.15 -16.82
C GLU A 202 5.63 -3.10 -16.20
N PHE A 203 6.01 -2.54 -15.04
CA PHE A 203 5.29 -1.44 -14.42
C PHE A 203 5.21 -0.22 -15.34
N LEU A 204 6.34 0.21 -15.92
CA LEU A 204 6.38 1.40 -16.76
C LEU A 204 5.52 1.24 -18.01
N GLU A 205 5.57 0.06 -18.67
CA GLU A 205 4.70 -0.27 -19.80
C GLU A 205 3.22 -0.23 -19.42
N ALA A 206 2.84 -0.88 -18.30
CA ALA A 206 1.48 -0.93 -17.81
C ALA A 206 0.97 0.44 -17.31
N HIS A 207 1.87 1.31 -16.82
CA HIS A 207 1.53 2.64 -16.31
C HIS A 207 1.39 3.69 -17.42
N GLU A 208 2.07 3.50 -18.56
CA GLU A 208 2.09 4.48 -19.67
C GLU A 208 0.69 5.00 -20.08
N PRO A 209 -0.36 4.15 -20.21
CA PRO A 209 -1.71 4.62 -20.53
C PRO A 209 -2.35 5.52 -19.46
N PHE A 210 -1.88 5.44 -18.22
CA PHE A 210 -2.40 6.19 -17.08
C PHE A 210 -1.66 7.51 -16.82
N MET A 211 -0.54 7.75 -17.49
CA MET A 211 0.22 8.99 -17.36
C MET A 211 -0.64 10.20 -17.71
N SER A 212 -0.61 11.20 -16.83
CA SER A 212 -1.29 12.46 -17.07
C SER A 212 -0.62 13.26 -18.20
N ARG A 213 -1.30 14.26 -18.73
CA ARG A 213 -0.68 15.18 -19.69
C ARG A 213 0.50 15.93 -19.05
N GLU A 214 0.41 16.25 -17.79
CA GLU A 214 1.47 16.92 -17.04
C GLU A 214 2.69 16.01 -16.88
N ASP A 215 2.50 14.73 -16.53
CA ASP A 215 3.60 13.76 -16.44
C ASP A 215 4.30 13.59 -17.79
N ARG A 216 3.57 13.52 -18.90
CA ARG A 216 4.16 13.45 -20.25
C ARG A 216 4.96 14.71 -20.59
N GLN A 217 4.46 15.90 -20.24
CA GLN A 217 5.20 17.16 -20.43
C GLN A 217 6.48 17.21 -19.59
N ARG A 218 6.42 16.73 -18.36
CA ARG A 218 7.61 16.60 -17.49
C ARG A 218 8.63 15.65 -18.10
N MET A 219 8.19 14.51 -18.62
CA MET A 219 9.05 13.53 -19.30
C MET A 219 9.73 14.14 -20.53
N ASP A 220 9.01 14.90 -21.36
CA ASP A 220 9.57 15.59 -22.53
C ASP A 220 10.65 16.61 -22.13
N MET A 221 10.49 17.28 -21.00
CA MET A 221 11.44 18.28 -20.49
C MET A 221 12.70 17.67 -19.88
N HIS A 222 12.59 16.49 -19.25
CA HIS A 222 13.70 15.87 -18.51
C HIS A 222 14.31 14.68 -19.25
N GLY A 223 13.56 13.94 -20.06
CA GLY A 223 14.03 12.79 -20.83
C GLY A 223 14.94 13.13 -22.03
N SER A 224 15.17 14.40 -22.28
CA SER A 224 16.09 14.89 -23.35
C SER A 224 17.49 15.22 -22.81
N ARG A 225 17.81 14.83 -21.58
CA ARG A 225 19.15 14.96 -20.97
C ARG A 225 19.80 13.57 -20.89
#